data_1ba9337be17c655b89cd854f42a05e2d
#
_entry.id   1ba9337be17c655b89cd854f42a05e2d
#
_cell.length_a   1.000
_cell.length_b   1.000
_cell.length_c   1.000
_cell.angle_alpha   90.00
_cell.angle_beta   90.00
_cell.angle_gamma   90.00
#
_symmetry.space_group_name_H-M   'P 1'
#
loop_
_entity.id
_entity.type
_entity.pdbx_description
1 polymer ?
#
loop_
_entity_poly.entity_id
_entity_poly.type
_entity_poly.pdbx_seq_one_letter_code
_entity_poly.pdbx_strand_id
1 'polypeptide(L)'
;MFSPDMPLKGNILFFDLDVVIHNNIDPLFTHTPGKFMIIRDFNRCRVKDWSQSNSSCMRWEAGTMNHLYTDFVKDHAKIMKQNWGDQDWIMKAGKEQITHWPDDWIRSYKWEMIGFKDTKLRDKHGKWLFRKPPTVINENRVAVFHGQPNPMECADQWVLDNWK
;
A
#
# COMPACT_ATOMS: atom_id res chain seq x y z
N MET A 1 -3.84 -8.65 12.58
CA MET A 1 -4.51 -7.40 12.11
C MET A 1 -6.03 -7.55 12.11
N PHE A 2 -6.63 -8.59 11.54
CA PHE A 2 -8.10 -8.78 11.47
C PHE A 2 -8.67 -9.70 12.57
N SER A 3 -7.94 -9.93 13.66
CA SER A 3 -8.43 -10.77 14.78
C SER A 3 -9.66 -10.12 15.44
N PRO A 4 -10.70 -10.91 15.78
CA PRO A 4 -11.82 -10.43 16.58
C PRO A 4 -11.39 -9.96 17.99
N ASP A 5 -10.25 -10.46 18.50
CA ASP A 5 -9.70 -10.12 19.81
C ASP A 5 -8.84 -8.85 19.80
N MET A 6 -8.71 -8.18 18.63
CA MET A 6 -7.94 -6.95 18.54
C MET A 6 -8.61 -5.84 19.36
N PRO A 7 -7.87 -5.15 20.25
CA PRO A 7 -8.45 -4.17 21.20
C PRO A 7 -8.86 -2.85 20.53
N LEU A 8 -8.59 -2.67 19.24
CA LEU A 8 -8.92 -1.45 18.50
C LEU A 8 -10.41 -1.39 18.15
N LYS A 9 -10.97 -0.18 18.17
CA LYS A 9 -12.38 0.10 17.86
C LYS A 9 -12.49 1.21 16.82
N GLY A 10 -13.62 1.25 16.13
CA GLY A 10 -13.90 2.26 15.10
C GLY A 10 -13.13 2.02 13.82
N ASN A 11 -12.81 3.09 13.10
CA ASN A 11 -12.04 3.01 11.87
C ASN A 11 -10.57 2.75 12.16
N ILE A 12 -10.04 1.68 11.59
CA ILE A 12 -8.63 1.30 11.66
C ILE A 12 -7.99 1.66 10.34
N LEU A 13 -6.92 2.46 10.39
CA LEU A 13 -6.08 2.78 9.25
C LEU A 13 -4.71 2.11 9.46
N PHE A 14 -4.33 1.28 8.51
CA PHE A 14 -3.08 0.51 8.52
C PHE A 14 -2.15 0.99 7.43
N PHE A 15 -0.87 1.06 7.76
CA PHE A 15 0.21 1.32 6.82
C PHE A 15 1.33 0.28 7.02
N ASP A 16 1.96 -0.14 5.92
CA ASP A 16 3.24 -0.83 5.96
C ASP A 16 4.35 0.10 6.46
N LEU A 17 5.49 -0.47 6.86
CA LEU A 17 6.62 0.30 7.38
C LEU A 17 7.40 1.07 6.32
N ASP A 18 7.23 0.73 5.06
CA ASP A 18 7.94 1.33 3.92
C ASP A 18 7.10 2.39 3.20
N VAL A 19 6.32 3.15 3.95
CA VAL A 19 5.53 4.27 3.43
C VAL A 19 6.01 5.61 4.00
N VAL A 20 5.84 6.68 3.22
CA VAL A 20 6.10 8.05 3.66
C VAL A 20 4.79 8.84 3.59
N ILE A 21 4.32 9.30 4.74
CA ILE A 21 3.17 10.21 4.85
C ILE A 21 3.70 11.64 4.72
N HIS A 22 3.28 12.36 3.69
CA HIS A 22 3.80 13.70 3.42
C HIS A 22 2.71 14.75 3.20
N ASN A 23 1.44 14.39 3.37
CA ASN A 23 0.32 15.32 3.30
C ASN A 23 -0.78 14.89 4.28
N ASN A 24 -1.81 15.73 4.48
CA ASN A 24 -2.92 15.46 5.38
C ASN A 24 -3.62 14.14 5.00
N ILE A 25 -3.72 13.22 5.98
CA ILE A 25 -4.36 11.90 5.84
C ILE A 25 -5.81 11.84 6.36
N ASP A 26 -6.39 12.93 6.89
CA ASP A 26 -7.78 12.94 7.37
C ASP A 26 -8.78 12.42 6.34
N PRO A 27 -8.62 12.74 5.03
CA PRO A 27 -9.49 12.17 4.01
C PRO A 27 -9.47 10.64 3.93
N LEU A 28 -8.38 9.97 4.36
CA LEU A 28 -8.35 8.51 4.41
C LEU A 28 -9.33 7.94 5.45
N PHE A 29 -9.67 8.71 6.48
CA PHE A 29 -10.67 8.30 7.47
C PHE A 29 -12.10 8.54 7.02
N THR A 30 -12.34 9.56 6.20
CA THR A 30 -13.69 10.05 5.87
C THR A 30 -14.17 9.63 4.48
N HIS A 31 -13.28 9.24 3.58
CA HIS A 31 -13.66 8.81 2.23
C HIS A 31 -14.42 7.48 2.26
N THR A 32 -15.59 7.44 1.65
CA THR A 32 -16.42 6.24 1.52
C THR A 32 -16.59 5.49 2.86
N PRO A 33 -17.29 6.08 3.86
CA PRO A 33 -17.44 5.49 5.19
C PRO A 33 -17.98 4.06 5.16
N GLY A 34 -17.55 3.22 6.09
CA GLY A 34 -18.02 1.83 6.23
C GLY A 34 -17.48 0.85 5.17
N LYS A 35 -16.67 1.29 4.21
CA LYS A 35 -16.07 0.40 3.22
C LYS A 35 -14.67 -0.07 3.63
N PHE A 36 -14.31 -1.29 3.23
CA PHE A 36 -12.93 -1.75 3.28
C PHE A 36 -12.15 -1.11 2.14
N MET A 37 -11.26 -0.20 2.50
CA MET A 37 -10.46 0.56 1.54
C MET A 37 -9.06 -0.03 1.44
N ILE A 38 -8.55 -0.19 0.22
CA ILE A 38 -7.22 -0.74 -0.07
C ILE A 38 -6.65 -0.03 -1.31
N ILE A 39 -5.34 -0.09 -1.53
CA ILE A 39 -4.72 0.48 -2.72
C ILE A 39 -5.09 -0.37 -3.95
N ARG A 40 -5.42 0.25 -5.07
CA ARG A 40 -5.32 -0.42 -6.37
C ARG A 40 -3.84 -0.57 -6.71
N ASP A 41 -3.37 -1.80 -6.90
CA ASP A 41 -1.95 -2.12 -7.07
C ASP A 41 -1.28 -1.26 -8.16
N PHE A 42 -0.03 -0.94 -7.94
CA PHE A 42 0.74 0.01 -8.75
C PHE A 42 1.03 -0.46 -10.18
N ASN A 43 0.80 -1.73 -10.54
CA ASN A 43 0.79 -2.14 -11.93
C ASN A 43 -0.28 -1.39 -12.76
N ARG A 44 -1.23 -0.72 -12.13
CA ARG A 44 -2.20 0.18 -12.78
C ARG A 44 -1.54 1.24 -13.68
N CYS A 45 -0.32 1.68 -13.36
CA CYS A 45 0.41 2.64 -14.20
C CYS A 45 1.09 2.01 -15.43
N ARG A 46 1.08 0.67 -15.53
CA ARG A 46 1.75 -0.10 -16.57
C ARG A 46 0.80 -0.97 -17.39
N VAL A 47 -0.27 -1.46 -16.76
CA VAL A 47 -1.23 -2.38 -17.36
C VAL A 47 -2.62 -1.75 -17.31
N LYS A 48 -3.22 -1.58 -18.48
CA LYS A 48 -4.58 -1.05 -18.59
C LYS A 48 -5.56 -1.97 -17.85
N ASP A 49 -6.53 -1.37 -17.17
CA ASP A 49 -7.60 -2.06 -16.44
C ASP A 49 -7.09 -3.02 -15.33
N TRP A 50 -5.90 -2.75 -14.78
CA TRP A 50 -5.35 -3.51 -13.66
C TRP A 50 -6.22 -3.33 -12.40
N SER A 51 -6.73 -4.45 -11.87
CA SER A 51 -7.71 -4.45 -10.79
C SER A 51 -7.23 -5.14 -9.51
N GLN A 52 -5.97 -5.60 -9.47
CA GLN A 52 -5.40 -6.18 -8.25
C GLN A 52 -5.21 -5.10 -7.18
N SER A 53 -5.10 -5.53 -5.93
CA SER A 53 -4.90 -4.63 -4.80
C SER A 53 -3.49 -4.75 -4.23
N ASN A 54 -3.07 -3.71 -3.48
CA ASN A 54 -1.84 -3.70 -2.70
C ASN A 54 -2.18 -3.35 -1.25
N SER A 55 -1.69 -4.13 -0.29
CA SER A 55 -2.05 -4.07 1.12
C SER A 55 -1.31 -3.00 1.95
N SER A 56 -0.41 -2.22 1.33
CA SER A 56 0.44 -1.26 2.06
C SER A 56 -0.29 -0.08 2.70
N CYS A 57 -1.54 0.18 2.31
CA CYS A 57 -2.44 1.10 3.02
C CYS A 57 -3.88 0.59 2.95
N MET A 58 -4.45 0.30 4.10
CA MET A 58 -5.81 -0.23 4.22
C MET A 58 -6.59 0.51 5.31
N ARG A 59 -7.91 0.63 5.12
CA ARG A 59 -8.83 1.08 6.17
C ARG A 59 -10.05 0.19 6.23
N TRP A 60 -10.44 -0.16 7.45
CA TRP A 60 -11.70 -0.89 7.72
C TRP A 60 -12.28 -0.48 9.08
N GLU A 61 -13.54 -0.78 9.30
CA GLU A 61 -14.13 -0.67 10.62
C GLU A 61 -13.85 -1.94 11.42
N ALA A 62 -13.47 -1.79 12.70
CA ALA A 62 -13.17 -2.91 13.59
C ALA A 62 -14.33 -3.94 13.57
N GLY A 63 -13.97 -5.20 13.38
CA GLY A 63 -14.95 -6.31 13.33
C GLY A 63 -15.48 -6.64 11.94
N THR A 64 -15.49 -5.72 10.98
CA THR A 64 -16.10 -5.97 9.66
C THR A 64 -15.33 -6.94 8.77
N MET A 65 -14.01 -7.08 8.99
CA MET A 65 -13.13 -7.94 8.20
C MET A 65 -12.59 -9.16 8.98
N ASN A 66 -13.23 -9.53 10.08
CA ASN A 66 -12.78 -10.63 10.95
C ASN A 66 -12.71 -11.98 10.23
N HIS A 67 -13.52 -12.19 9.19
CA HIS A 67 -13.49 -13.41 8.39
C HIS A 67 -12.11 -13.65 7.75
N LEU A 68 -11.36 -12.59 7.41
CA LEU A 68 -9.98 -12.74 6.89
C LEU A 68 -9.08 -13.48 7.88
N TYR A 69 -9.23 -13.21 9.18
CA TYR A 69 -8.49 -13.89 10.22
C TYR A 69 -9.07 -15.26 10.55
N THR A 70 -10.38 -15.34 10.79
CA THR A 70 -11.02 -16.58 11.25
C THR A 70 -10.91 -17.69 10.20
N ASP A 71 -11.02 -17.37 8.92
CA ASP A 71 -10.88 -18.35 7.85
C ASP A 71 -9.41 -18.73 7.61
N PHE A 72 -8.49 -17.76 7.77
CA PHE A 72 -7.05 -18.05 7.74
C PHE A 72 -6.67 -19.07 8.83
N VAL A 73 -7.11 -18.86 10.06
CA VAL A 73 -6.75 -19.73 11.20
C VAL A 73 -7.31 -21.15 11.01
N LYS A 74 -8.49 -21.32 10.39
CA LYS A 74 -9.09 -22.64 10.13
C LYS A 74 -8.20 -23.53 9.24
N ASP A 75 -7.51 -22.97 8.26
CA ASP A 75 -6.74 -23.75 7.28
C ASP A 75 -5.47 -23.00 6.81
N HIS A 76 -4.73 -22.43 7.78
CA HIS A 76 -3.56 -21.61 7.48
C HIS A 76 -2.51 -22.31 6.62
N ALA A 77 -2.28 -23.60 6.86
CA ALA A 77 -1.26 -24.37 6.12
C ALA A 77 -1.57 -24.48 4.62
N LYS A 78 -2.84 -24.64 4.25
CA LYS A 78 -3.30 -24.67 2.87
C LYS A 78 -3.28 -23.28 2.26
N ILE A 79 -3.76 -22.27 3.00
CA ILE A 79 -3.81 -20.87 2.55
C ILE A 79 -2.41 -20.36 2.24
N MET A 80 -1.43 -20.60 3.12
CA MET A 80 -0.03 -20.23 2.91
C MET A 80 0.61 -20.89 1.68
N LYS A 81 0.22 -22.13 1.36
CA LYS A 81 0.69 -22.80 0.14
C LYS A 81 0.10 -22.23 -1.15
N GLN A 82 -1.07 -21.63 -1.08
CA GLN A 82 -1.83 -21.11 -2.23
C GLN A 82 -1.64 -19.60 -2.48
N ASN A 83 -1.01 -18.88 -1.57
CA ASN A 83 -0.84 -17.45 -1.64
C ASN A 83 0.63 -17.07 -1.35
N TRP A 84 1.17 -16.11 -2.08
CA TRP A 84 2.55 -15.64 -1.90
C TRP A 84 2.71 -14.76 -0.65
N GLY A 85 1.62 -14.14 -0.20
CA GLY A 85 1.61 -13.26 0.96
C GLY A 85 0.19 -12.94 1.43
N ASP A 86 0.12 -12.06 2.41
CA ASP A 86 -1.13 -11.57 2.98
C ASP A 86 -2.00 -10.83 1.96
N GLN A 87 -1.38 -10.06 1.06
CA GLN A 87 -2.07 -9.35 -0.01
C GLN A 87 -2.92 -10.29 -0.88
N ASP A 88 -2.37 -11.44 -1.30
CA ASP A 88 -3.09 -12.41 -2.13
C ASP A 88 -4.29 -12.99 -1.38
N TRP A 89 -4.11 -13.27 -0.09
CA TRP A 89 -5.18 -13.75 0.76
C TRP A 89 -6.27 -12.71 0.96
N ILE A 90 -5.91 -11.47 1.28
CA ILE A 90 -6.85 -10.36 1.45
C ILE A 90 -7.67 -10.15 0.18
N MET A 91 -7.02 -10.17 -0.99
CA MET A 91 -7.71 -10.03 -2.28
C MET A 91 -8.67 -11.18 -2.56
N LYS A 92 -8.30 -12.40 -2.19
CA LYS A 92 -9.11 -13.59 -2.44
C LYS A 92 -10.32 -13.65 -1.50
N ALA A 93 -10.08 -13.51 -0.20
CA ALA A 93 -11.11 -13.67 0.82
C ALA A 93 -11.95 -12.40 1.06
N GLY A 94 -11.38 -11.21 0.77
CA GLY A 94 -12.06 -9.92 0.92
C GLY A 94 -12.65 -9.36 -0.37
N LYS A 95 -12.62 -10.09 -1.48
CA LYS A 95 -12.92 -9.60 -2.84
C LYS A 95 -14.18 -8.75 -2.95
N GLU A 96 -15.27 -9.17 -2.32
CA GLU A 96 -16.56 -8.49 -2.42
C GLU A 96 -16.65 -7.20 -1.59
N GLN A 97 -15.78 -7.05 -0.59
CA GLN A 97 -15.72 -5.88 0.28
C GLN A 97 -14.73 -4.82 -0.20
N ILE A 98 -13.82 -5.18 -1.11
CA ILE A 98 -12.74 -4.31 -1.57
C ILE A 98 -13.30 -3.08 -2.29
N THR A 99 -12.85 -1.92 -1.84
CA THR A 99 -13.00 -0.63 -2.53
C THR A 99 -11.62 0.01 -2.62
N HIS A 100 -11.26 0.53 -3.80
CA HIS A 100 -9.95 1.13 -3.97
C HIS A 100 -9.94 2.61 -3.59
N TRP A 101 -8.81 3.04 -2.99
CA TRP A 101 -8.51 4.44 -2.83
C TRP A 101 -8.45 5.17 -4.18
N PRO A 102 -8.71 6.49 -4.24
CA PRO A 102 -8.34 7.29 -5.40
C PRO A 102 -6.84 7.12 -5.68
N ASP A 103 -6.48 6.82 -6.92
CA ASP A 103 -5.11 6.46 -7.30
C ASP A 103 -4.08 7.54 -6.94
N ASP A 104 -4.47 8.81 -7.07
CA ASP A 104 -3.59 9.94 -6.80
C ASP A 104 -3.30 10.17 -5.32
N TRP A 105 -4.06 9.59 -4.41
CA TRP A 105 -3.86 9.76 -2.97
C TRP A 105 -2.70 8.94 -2.44
N ILE A 106 -2.51 7.74 -2.99
CA ILE A 106 -1.47 6.81 -2.54
C ILE A 106 -0.74 6.31 -3.77
N ARG A 107 0.51 6.74 -3.94
CA ARG A 107 1.28 6.53 -5.16
C ARG A 107 2.56 5.73 -4.88
N SER A 108 2.96 4.94 -5.85
CA SER A 108 4.26 4.30 -5.85
C SER A 108 5.36 5.34 -6.04
N TYR A 109 6.29 5.42 -5.08
CA TYR A 109 7.46 6.27 -5.22
C TYR A 109 8.20 5.97 -6.52
N LYS A 110 8.60 4.73 -6.76
CA LYS A 110 9.43 4.36 -7.90
C LYS A 110 8.71 4.29 -9.24
N TRP A 111 7.42 3.93 -9.27
CA TRP A 111 6.74 3.72 -10.54
C TRP A 111 5.95 4.92 -11.01
N GLU A 112 5.32 5.65 -10.09
CA GLU A 112 4.44 6.76 -10.42
C GLU A 112 5.08 8.13 -10.15
N MET A 113 5.90 8.25 -9.09
CA MET A 113 6.50 9.54 -8.74
C MET A 113 7.79 9.79 -9.50
N ILE A 114 8.69 8.84 -9.61
CA ILE A 114 9.95 8.98 -10.35
C ILE A 114 9.94 8.37 -11.76
N GLY A 115 8.86 7.74 -12.15
CA GLY A 115 8.66 7.24 -13.52
C GLY A 115 9.59 6.07 -13.87
N PHE A 116 9.70 5.14 -13.00
CA PHE A 116 10.60 4.00 -13.02
C PHE A 116 10.23 2.89 -14.03
N LYS A 117 10.02 3.22 -15.27
CA LYS A 117 9.67 2.20 -16.27
C LYS A 117 10.76 1.17 -16.55
N ASP A 118 12.05 1.51 -16.32
CA ASP A 118 13.19 0.70 -16.79
C ASP A 118 14.35 0.59 -15.82
N THR A 119 14.14 0.74 -14.56
CA THR A 119 15.24 0.88 -13.65
C THR A 119 15.75 -0.44 -13.07
N LYS A 120 16.40 -1.13 -13.88
CA LYS A 120 17.53 -1.98 -13.48
C LYS A 120 18.84 -1.20 -13.50
N LEU A 121 18.80 0.13 -13.63
CA LEU A 121 19.99 0.96 -13.67
C LEU A 121 20.52 1.19 -12.26
N ARG A 122 21.71 0.68 -12.05
CA ARG A 122 22.50 0.98 -10.85
C ARG A 122 23.78 1.69 -11.26
N ASP A 123 24.28 2.57 -10.41
CA ASP A 123 25.61 3.11 -10.58
C ASP A 123 26.70 2.04 -10.31
N LYS A 124 27.95 2.41 -10.49
CA LYS A 124 29.12 1.53 -10.24
C LYS A 124 29.24 1.07 -8.78
N HIS A 125 28.53 1.69 -7.86
CA HIS A 125 28.47 1.34 -6.44
C HIS A 125 27.21 0.58 -6.05
N GLY A 126 26.37 0.20 -7.03
CA GLY A 126 25.13 -0.54 -6.83
C GLY A 126 23.96 0.31 -6.33
N LYS A 127 24.09 1.65 -6.28
CA LYS A 127 23.00 2.56 -5.94
C LYS A 127 22.06 2.74 -7.12
N TRP A 128 20.76 2.88 -6.82
CA TRP A 128 19.74 3.13 -7.83
C TRP A 128 19.94 4.48 -8.50
N LEU A 129 19.93 4.49 -9.84
CA LEU A 129 19.99 5.72 -10.64
C LEU A 129 18.57 6.16 -10.98
N PHE A 130 18.15 7.29 -10.43
CA PHE A 130 16.88 7.92 -10.76
C PHE A 130 17.07 8.92 -11.91
N ARG A 131 16.25 8.75 -12.96
CA ARG A 131 16.36 9.62 -14.14
C ARG A 131 15.61 10.93 -14.00
N LYS A 132 14.70 11.03 -13.02
CA LYS A 132 13.84 12.21 -12.80
C LYS A 132 13.70 12.49 -11.31
N PRO A 133 13.62 13.76 -10.92
CA PRO A 133 13.10 14.11 -9.61
C PRO A 133 11.70 13.53 -9.41
N PRO A 134 11.31 13.16 -8.18
CA PRO A 134 9.97 12.68 -7.91
C PRO A 134 8.93 13.76 -8.19
N THR A 135 7.83 13.38 -8.85
CA THR A 135 6.71 14.26 -9.10
C THR A 135 5.72 14.13 -7.94
N VAL A 136 5.71 15.10 -7.06
CA VAL A 136 4.71 15.24 -6.00
C VAL A 136 3.54 16.03 -6.57
N ILE A 137 2.32 15.51 -6.43
CA ILE A 137 1.08 16.21 -6.75
C ILE A 137 0.32 16.54 -5.47
N ASN A 138 -0.50 17.61 -5.49
CA ASN A 138 -1.19 18.10 -4.30
C ASN A 138 -2.13 17.05 -3.66
N GLU A 139 -2.72 16.19 -4.46
CA GLU A 139 -3.61 15.12 -4.03
C GLU A 139 -2.87 13.96 -3.37
N ASN A 140 -1.57 13.78 -3.64
CA ASN A 140 -0.80 12.70 -3.09
C ASN A 140 -0.56 12.90 -1.59
N ARG A 141 -0.90 11.89 -0.80
CA ARG A 141 -0.83 11.90 0.67
C ARG A 141 0.22 10.96 1.20
N VAL A 142 0.35 9.83 0.51
CA VAL A 142 1.24 8.74 0.92
C VAL A 142 2.03 8.25 -0.28
N ALA A 143 3.34 8.12 -0.10
CA ALA A 143 4.23 7.46 -1.05
C ALA A 143 4.59 6.07 -0.52
N VAL A 144 4.42 5.04 -1.35
CA VAL A 144 4.75 3.65 -1.02
C VAL A 144 6.04 3.24 -1.69
N PHE A 145 6.99 2.73 -0.89
CA PHE A 145 8.32 2.31 -1.30
C PHE A 145 8.40 0.79 -1.44
N HIS A 146 7.52 0.20 -2.21
CA HIS A 146 7.49 -1.26 -2.38
C HIS A 146 8.80 -1.79 -3.00
N GLY A 147 9.53 -2.58 -2.24
CA GLY A 147 10.86 -3.06 -2.59
C GLY A 147 11.93 -1.96 -2.49
N GLN A 148 12.99 -2.01 -3.31
CA GLN A 148 14.05 -1.01 -3.27
C GLN A 148 13.81 0.17 -4.23
N PRO A 149 14.25 1.42 -3.84
CA PRO A 149 14.83 1.76 -2.54
C PRO A 149 13.78 1.72 -1.43
N ASN A 150 14.23 1.50 -0.19
CA ASN A 150 13.43 1.80 1.00
C ASN A 150 13.51 3.31 1.33
N PRO A 151 12.61 3.87 2.15
CA PRO A 151 12.67 5.28 2.53
C PRO A 151 14.03 5.69 3.11
N MET A 152 14.65 4.86 3.96
CA MET A 152 15.97 5.10 4.55
C MET A 152 17.13 5.13 3.54
N GLU A 153 16.94 4.56 2.36
CA GLU A 153 17.95 4.53 1.28
C GLU A 153 17.75 5.69 0.29
N CYS A 154 16.68 6.47 0.47
CA CYS A 154 16.31 7.57 -0.40
C CYS A 154 16.98 8.87 0.06
N ALA A 155 17.61 9.59 -0.88
CA ALA A 155 18.27 10.87 -0.61
C ALA A 155 17.38 12.08 -0.90
N ASP A 156 16.14 11.87 -1.31
CA ASP A 156 15.23 12.97 -1.60
C ASP A 156 14.86 13.72 -0.32
N GLN A 157 15.06 15.03 -0.29
CA GLN A 157 14.90 15.84 0.91
C GLN A 157 13.49 15.73 1.50
N TRP A 158 12.44 15.72 0.67
CA TRP A 158 11.07 15.59 1.15
C TRP A 158 10.80 14.22 1.83
N VAL A 159 11.52 13.16 1.43
CA VAL A 159 11.47 11.86 2.12
C VAL A 159 12.13 11.98 3.49
N LEU A 160 13.32 12.56 3.55
CA LEU A 160 14.07 12.75 4.80
C LEU A 160 13.30 13.64 5.80
N ASP A 161 12.53 14.61 5.31
CA ASP A 161 11.75 15.52 6.13
C ASP A 161 10.51 14.85 6.75
N ASN A 162 9.94 13.85 6.08
CA ASN A 162 8.64 13.25 6.44
C ASN A 162 8.76 11.82 6.98
N TRP A 163 9.83 11.12 6.70
CA TRP A 163 10.05 9.77 7.23
C TRP A 163 11.05 9.80 8.39
N LYS A 164 10.56 9.50 9.62
CA LYS A 164 11.33 9.56 10.89
C LYS A 164 11.14 8.31 11.72
#